data_98b20b7c975efc058ad00e612a493722
#
_entry.id   98b20b7c975efc058ad00e612a493722
#
_cell.length_a   1.000
_cell.length_b   1.000
_cell.length_c   1.000
_cell.angle_alpha   90.00
_cell.angle_beta   90.00
_cell.angle_gamma   90.00
#
_symmetry.space_group_name_H-M   'P 1'
#
loop_
_entity.id
_entity.type
_entity.pdbx_description
1 polymer ?
#
loop_
_entity_poly.entity_id
_entity_poly.type
_entity_poly.pdbx_seq_one_letter_code
_entity_poly.pdbx_strand_id
1 'polypeptide(L)'
;MKIPRWMIEFTGHTMLHNRPPWFVYRPDIHKVRGADVRRILDTVEPGDILLRRFDGYLNTIFTPGFWGHAGIFVGDNQIVHAVSQGTISEDILNFCRADAVCVFSVVNLTHPKPQIRLAIDRAMAAADENIDYDFDFSGLNETYYCTELIDVVYGYLFAQDYVKKFGQLILMPDGIYKSKCVAIKLECKP
;
A
#
# COMPACT_ATOMS: atom_id res chain seq x y z
N MET A 1 -12.31 -14.62 12.72
CA MET A 1 -11.15 -14.88 13.60
C MET A 1 -10.32 -13.60 13.55
N LYS A 2 -10.19 -12.86 14.65
CA LYS A 2 -9.39 -11.65 14.72
C LYS A 2 -7.91 -12.02 14.83
N ILE A 3 -7.07 -11.45 13.96
CA ILE A 3 -5.63 -11.69 14.03
C ILE A 3 -5.04 -10.71 15.06
N PRO A 4 -4.35 -11.16 16.11
CA PRO A 4 -3.75 -10.26 17.09
C PRO A 4 -2.69 -9.33 16.47
N ARG A 5 -2.65 -8.07 16.91
CA ARG A 5 -1.73 -7.04 16.41
C ARG A 5 -0.26 -7.50 16.41
N TRP A 6 0.20 -8.08 17.53
CA TRP A 6 1.57 -8.57 17.66
C TRP A 6 1.97 -9.62 16.61
N MET A 7 1.00 -10.45 16.15
CA MET A 7 1.26 -11.43 15.08
C MET A 7 1.53 -10.75 13.74
N ILE A 8 0.76 -9.69 13.43
CA ILE A 8 0.95 -8.94 12.19
C ILE A 8 2.30 -8.24 12.20
N GLU A 9 2.67 -7.60 13.32
CA GLU A 9 3.97 -6.94 13.49
C GLU A 9 5.13 -7.93 13.39
N PHE A 10 5.07 -9.07 14.10
CA PHE A 10 6.10 -10.10 14.06
C PHE A 10 6.26 -10.70 12.66
N THR A 11 5.16 -11.08 12.02
CA THR A 11 5.20 -11.71 10.69
C THR A 11 5.64 -10.73 9.60
N GLY A 12 5.37 -9.43 9.78
CA GLY A 12 5.77 -8.38 8.85
C GLY A 12 7.28 -8.23 8.67
N HIS A 13 8.07 -8.64 9.67
CA HIS A 13 9.54 -8.55 9.66
C HIS A 13 10.24 -9.90 9.58
N THR A 14 9.50 -11.00 9.45
CA THR A 14 10.08 -12.35 9.41
C THR A 14 10.04 -12.91 8.00
N MET A 15 11.20 -13.23 7.44
CA MET A 15 11.35 -13.87 6.14
C MET A 15 11.35 -15.39 6.25
N LEU A 16 10.74 -16.06 5.27
CA LEU A 16 10.84 -17.50 5.07
C LEU A 16 12.03 -17.82 4.17
N HIS A 17 12.84 -18.78 4.59
CA HIS A 17 13.97 -19.32 3.83
C HIS A 17 13.69 -20.74 3.36
N ASN A 18 14.16 -21.09 2.15
CA ASN A 18 14.07 -22.46 1.61
C ASN A 18 15.04 -23.45 2.28
N ARG A 19 15.97 -22.97 3.14
CA ARG A 19 16.93 -23.77 3.89
C ARG A 19 16.95 -23.33 5.35
N PRO A 20 17.31 -24.21 6.30
CA PRO A 20 17.45 -23.80 7.71
C PRO A 20 18.51 -22.69 7.90
N PRO A 21 18.28 -21.72 8.80
CA PRO A 21 17.04 -21.52 9.55
C PRO A 21 15.91 -21.04 8.62
N TRP A 22 14.73 -21.69 8.72
CA TRP A 22 13.60 -21.37 7.83
C TRP A 22 13.00 -19.98 8.03
N PHE A 23 13.31 -19.34 9.16
CA PHE A 23 12.84 -18.00 9.51
C PHE A 23 14.04 -17.09 9.72
N VAL A 24 14.11 -15.99 8.98
CA VAL A 24 15.13 -14.97 9.13
C VAL A 24 14.48 -13.61 9.19
N TYR A 25 14.74 -12.88 10.25
CA TYR A 25 14.42 -11.47 10.35
C TYR A 25 15.45 -10.69 9.51
N ARG A 26 15.03 -10.13 8.38
CA ARG A 26 15.89 -9.36 7.46
C ARG A 26 15.16 -8.15 6.89
N PRO A 27 15.08 -7.04 7.63
CA PRO A 27 14.42 -5.83 7.17
C PRO A 27 15.18 -5.09 6.04
N ASP A 28 16.44 -5.45 5.76
CA ASP A 28 17.36 -4.60 4.98
C ASP A 28 17.72 -5.13 3.58
N ILE A 29 17.13 -6.25 3.13
CA ILE A 29 17.43 -6.81 1.80
C ILE A 29 16.24 -6.57 0.87
N HIS A 30 16.40 -5.61 -0.06
CA HIS A 30 15.41 -5.25 -1.06
C HIS A 30 15.96 -5.40 -2.46
N LYS A 31 15.09 -5.72 -3.45
CA LYS A 31 15.47 -5.93 -4.85
C LYS A 31 15.37 -4.65 -5.67
N VAL A 32 14.51 -3.72 -5.29
CA VAL A 32 14.45 -2.38 -5.89
C VAL A 32 15.76 -1.65 -5.60
N ARG A 33 16.45 -1.21 -6.63
CA ARG A 33 17.78 -0.63 -6.58
C ARG A 33 17.75 0.87 -6.89
N GLY A 34 18.86 1.55 -6.66
CA GLY A 34 18.95 3.00 -6.88
C GLY A 34 18.59 3.47 -8.29
N ALA A 35 18.82 2.65 -9.32
CA ALA A 35 18.37 2.96 -10.69
C ALA A 35 16.83 2.93 -10.80
N ASP A 36 16.19 1.96 -10.16
CA ASP A 36 14.72 1.84 -10.14
C ASP A 36 14.11 2.99 -9.35
N VAL A 37 14.70 3.32 -8.20
CA VAL A 37 14.26 4.46 -7.37
C VAL A 37 14.32 5.76 -8.16
N ARG A 38 15.40 6.01 -8.92
CA ARG A 38 15.46 7.20 -9.80
C ARG A 38 14.33 7.22 -10.82
N ARG A 39 14.07 6.09 -11.49
CA ARG A 39 12.97 5.99 -12.45
C ARG A 39 11.60 6.24 -11.78
N ILE A 40 11.41 5.76 -10.55
CA ILE A 40 10.19 6.03 -9.78
C ILE A 40 10.06 7.53 -9.51
N LEU A 41 11.11 8.18 -9.00
CA LEU A 41 11.13 9.62 -8.70
C LEU A 41 10.88 10.47 -9.95
N ASP A 42 11.44 10.07 -11.10
CA ASP A 42 11.26 10.77 -12.39
C ASP A 42 9.84 10.58 -12.96
N THR A 43 9.07 9.60 -12.48
CA THR A 43 7.78 9.21 -13.07
C THR A 43 6.59 9.61 -12.19
N VAL A 44 6.77 9.57 -10.87
CA VAL A 44 5.68 9.76 -9.90
C VAL A 44 5.19 11.21 -9.88
N GLU A 45 3.88 11.37 -9.82
CA GLU A 45 3.21 12.67 -9.71
C GLU A 45 2.25 12.68 -8.51
N PRO A 46 2.00 13.86 -7.87
CA PRO A 46 1.07 13.95 -6.76
C PRO A 46 -0.31 13.37 -7.12
N GLY A 47 -0.80 12.47 -6.27
CA GLY A 47 -2.01 11.69 -6.48
C GLY A 47 -1.77 10.29 -7.08
N ASP A 48 -0.56 9.97 -7.49
CA ASP A 48 -0.27 8.61 -7.95
C ASP A 48 -0.36 7.62 -6.79
N ILE A 49 -0.85 6.41 -7.09
CA ILE A 49 -0.88 5.29 -6.16
C ILE A 49 0.37 4.45 -6.38
N LEU A 50 1.05 4.09 -5.29
CA LEU A 50 2.15 3.15 -5.34
C LEU A 50 1.77 1.85 -4.64
N LEU A 51 2.08 0.73 -5.29
CA LEU A 51 2.05 -0.58 -4.66
C LEU A 51 3.48 -1.05 -4.42
N ARG A 52 3.71 -1.72 -3.28
CA ARG A 52 4.99 -2.36 -2.97
C ARG A 52 4.83 -3.81 -2.58
N ARG A 53 5.90 -4.58 -2.79
CA ARG A 53 6.00 -5.99 -2.43
C ARG A 53 7.22 -6.24 -1.56
N PHE A 54 7.06 -7.13 -0.60
CA PHE A 54 8.15 -7.72 0.16
C PHE A 54 8.15 -9.24 -0.04
N ASP A 55 9.23 -9.80 -0.56
CA ASP A 55 9.36 -11.24 -0.78
C ASP A 55 9.75 -11.98 0.51
N GLY A 56 9.13 -13.12 0.73
CA GLY A 56 9.50 -14.01 1.82
C GLY A 56 9.07 -13.59 3.22
N TYR A 57 8.24 -12.56 3.36
CA TYR A 57 7.67 -12.18 4.65
C TYR A 57 6.42 -13.00 4.97
N LEU A 58 6.26 -13.40 6.23
CA LEU A 58 5.12 -14.21 6.67
C LEU A 58 3.76 -13.51 6.52
N ASN A 59 3.73 -12.19 6.52
CA ASN A 59 2.50 -11.44 6.33
C ASN A 59 1.89 -11.61 4.93
N THR A 60 2.65 -12.07 3.94
CA THR A 60 2.13 -12.43 2.60
C THR A 60 1.08 -13.55 2.65
N ILE A 61 1.05 -14.32 3.74
CA ILE A 61 0.01 -15.34 3.97
C ILE A 61 -1.37 -14.68 4.18
N PHE A 62 -1.40 -13.51 4.81
CA PHE A 62 -2.63 -12.75 5.09
C PHE A 62 -3.06 -11.85 3.93
N THR A 63 -2.10 -11.45 3.09
CA THR A 63 -2.36 -10.67 1.88
C THR A 63 -1.98 -11.49 0.64
N PRO A 64 -2.77 -12.54 0.29
CA PRO A 64 -2.45 -13.38 -0.85
C PRO A 64 -2.57 -12.59 -2.15
N GLY A 65 -1.52 -12.65 -2.94
CA GLY A 65 -1.36 -11.92 -4.17
C GLY A 65 0.11 -11.59 -4.41
N PHE A 66 0.38 -10.86 -5.48
CA PHE A 66 1.74 -10.37 -5.75
C PHE A 66 2.06 -9.14 -4.91
N TRP A 67 1.15 -8.17 -4.87
CA TRP A 67 1.32 -6.91 -4.15
C TRP A 67 0.89 -7.03 -2.70
N GLY A 68 1.68 -6.46 -1.78
CA GLY A 68 1.44 -6.59 -0.34
C GLY A 68 1.01 -5.30 0.36
N HIS A 69 1.19 -4.14 -0.27
CA HIS A 69 0.93 -2.86 0.39
C HIS A 69 0.69 -1.74 -0.61
N ALA A 70 -0.03 -0.69 -0.18
CA ALA A 70 -0.38 0.47 -0.99
C ALA A 70 -0.12 1.78 -0.25
N GLY A 71 0.19 2.85 -1.01
CA GLY A 71 0.30 4.23 -0.53
C GLY A 71 -0.05 5.22 -1.64
N ILE A 72 -0.34 6.45 -1.27
CA ILE A 72 -0.58 7.57 -2.19
C ILE A 72 0.58 8.58 -2.09
N PHE A 73 1.13 8.96 -3.25
CA PHE A 73 2.14 10.00 -3.32
C PHE A 73 1.46 11.39 -3.22
N VAL A 74 1.84 12.16 -2.24
CA VAL A 74 1.20 13.46 -1.95
C VAL A 74 2.02 14.66 -2.41
N GLY A 75 3.19 14.42 -3.00
CA GLY A 75 4.17 15.45 -3.38
C GLY A 75 5.31 15.55 -2.36
N ASP A 76 6.26 16.44 -2.61
CA ASP A 76 7.40 16.73 -1.72
C ASP A 76 8.15 15.49 -1.21
N ASN A 77 8.28 14.48 -2.06
CA ASN A 77 8.86 13.17 -1.75
C ASN A 77 8.13 12.39 -0.63
N GLN A 78 6.87 12.71 -0.36
CA GLN A 78 6.10 12.07 0.70
C GLN A 78 5.04 11.10 0.14
N ILE A 79 4.92 9.95 0.80
CA ILE A 79 3.85 8.97 0.58
C ILE A 79 3.06 8.83 1.87
N VAL A 80 1.74 8.90 1.76
CA VAL A 80 0.85 8.59 2.87
C VAL A 80 0.34 7.16 2.72
N HIS A 81 0.43 6.39 3.80
CA HIS A 81 -0.04 5.01 3.85
C HIS A 81 -0.44 4.58 5.26
N ALA A 82 -1.35 3.60 5.38
CA ALA A 82 -1.75 3.04 6.65
C ALA A 82 -0.87 1.82 6.98
N VAL A 83 -0.22 1.85 8.14
CA VAL A 83 0.64 0.81 8.70
C VAL A 83 0.19 0.44 10.11
N SER A 84 0.79 -0.57 10.72
CA SER A 84 0.38 -1.04 12.05
C SER A 84 0.43 0.04 13.16
N GLN A 85 1.18 1.11 12.95
CA GLN A 85 1.30 2.26 13.86
C GLN A 85 0.26 3.37 13.59
N GLY A 86 -0.58 3.20 12.58
CA GLY A 86 -1.56 4.18 12.12
C GLY A 86 -1.29 4.66 10.69
N THR A 87 -2.00 5.70 10.27
CA THR A 87 -1.77 6.36 8.98
C THR A 87 -0.64 7.37 9.15
N ILE A 88 0.40 7.22 8.34
CA ILE A 88 1.62 8.04 8.43
C ILE A 88 2.02 8.61 7.06
N SER A 89 2.76 9.73 7.09
CA SER A 89 3.53 10.21 5.96
C SER A 89 4.96 9.68 6.07
N GLU A 90 5.49 9.10 4.99
CA GLU A 90 6.83 8.53 4.91
C GLU A 90 7.54 9.05 3.66
N ASP A 91 8.86 9.22 3.75
CA ASP A 91 9.68 9.55 2.57
C ASP A 91 9.60 8.42 1.53
N ILE A 92 9.43 8.79 0.25
CA ILE A 92 9.30 7.85 -0.86
C ILE A 92 10.49 6.89 -0.97
N LEU A 93 11.70 7.31 -0.57
CA LEU A 93 12.89 6.45 -0.60
C LEU A 93 12.74 5.29 0.38
N ASN A 94 12.16 5.53 1.56
CA ASN A 94 11.86 4.48 2.52
C ASN A 94 10.75 3.55 2.00
N PHE A 95 9.69 4.11 1.41
CA PHE A 95 8.63 3.31 0.80
C PHE A 95 9.16 2.40 -0.31
N CYS A 96 10.14 2.88 -1.10
CA CYS A 96 10.79 2.13 -2.17
C CYS A 96 11.80 1.07 -1.68
N ARG A 97 12.08 0.97 -0.38
CA ARG A 97 12.86 -0.15 0.19
C ARG A 97 12.01 -1.42 0.18
N ALA A 98 11.84 -1.98 -1.00
CA ALA A 98 10.94 -3.11 -1.30
C ALA A 98 11.53 -4.03 -2.36
N ASP A 99 10.91 -5.18 -2.59
CA ASP A 99 11.34 -6.14 -3.61
C ASP A 99 10.70 -5.86 -4.99
N ALA A 100 9.57 -5.17 -5.00
CA ALA A 100 8.96 -4.61 -6.20
C ALA A 100 8.17 -3.35 -5.85
N VAL A 101 8.08 -2.41 -6.80
CA VAL A 101 7.24 -1.21 -6.72
C VAL A 101 6.56 -1.00 -8.05
N CYS A 102 5.29 -0.59 -8.01
CA CYS A 102 4.52 -0.18 -9.16
C CYS A 102 3.89 1.18 -8.92
N VAL A 103 3.98 2.08 -9.88
CA VAL A 103 3.40 3.43 -9.88
C VAL A 103 2.22 3.46 -10.81
N PHE A 104 1.10 3.99 -10.35
CA PHE A 104 -0.14 4.13 -11.11
C PHE A 104 -0.66 5.56 -11.07
N SER A 105 -1.09 6.05 -12.22
CA SER A 105 -2.02 7.18 -12.26
C SER A 105 -3.45 6.68 -12.06
N VAL A 106 -4.25 7.47 -11.36
CA VAL A 106 -5.70 7.25 -11.27
C VAL A 106 -6.36 7.79 -12.53
N VAL A 107 -7.19 6.97 -13.17
CA VAL A 107 -7.92 7.30 -14.39
C VAL A 107 -9.43 7.26 -14.15
N ASN A 108 -10.22 7.63 -15.14
CA ASN A 108 -11.69 7.66 -15.07
C ASN A 108 -12.27 8.63 -14.03
N LEU A 109 -11.50 9.64 -13.65
CA LEU A 109 -11.99 10.74 -12.81
C LEU A 109 -12.79 11.74 -13.67
N THR A 110 -13.97 12.15 -13.17
CA THR A 110 -14.81 13.13 -13.87
C THR A 110 -14.15 14.51 -13.94
N HIS A 111 -13.49 14.88 -12.84
CA HIS A 111 -12.74 16.13 -12.70
C HIS A 111 -11.36 15.82 -12.10
N PRO A 112 -10.36 15.40 -12.92
CA PRO A 112 -9.10 14.85 -12.39
C PRO A 112 -8.39 15.78 -11.40
N LYS A 113 -8.11 17.03 -11.80
CA LYS A 113 -7.33 17.94 -10.94
C LYS A 113 -7.94 18.18 -9.55
N PRO A 114 -9.23 18.61 -9.43
CA PRO A 114 -9.84 18.81 -8.11
C PRO A 114 -10.02 17.50 -7.32
N GLN A 115 -10.29 16.37 -7.99
CA GLN A 115 -10.44 15.09 -7.29
C GLN A 115 -9.10 14.56 -6.75
N ILE A 116 -8.01 14.69 -7.52
CA ILE A 116 -6.65 14.37 -7.08
C ILE A 116 -6.26 15.27 -5.90
N ARG A 117 -6.50 16.57 -6.01
CA ARG A 117 -6.20 17.50 -4.92
C ARG A 117 -6.94 17.12 -3.63
N LEU A 118 -8.24 16.85 -3.74
CA LEU A 118 -9.05 16.41 -2.60
C LEU A 118 -8.55 15.09 -2.00
N ALA A 119 -8.11 14.14 -2.83
CA ALA A 119 -7.53 12.88 -2.35
C ALA A 119 -6.24 13.12 -1.56
N ILE A 120 -5.37 14.00 -2.05
CA ILE A 120 -4.14 14.40 -1.34
C ILE A 120 -4.48 15.07 -0.01
N ASP A 121 -5.39 16.04 -0.01
CA ASP A 121 -5.78 16.77 1.21
C ASP A 121 -6.37 15.81 2.27
N ARG A 122 -7.19 14.82 1.86
CA ARG A 122 -7.72 13.78 2.75
C ARG A 122 -6.64 12.84 3.28
N ALA A 123 -5.70 12.43 2.42
CA ALA A 123 -4.60 11.56 2.82
C ALA A 123 -3.71 12.25 3.87
N MET A 124 -3.37 13.52 3.63
CA MET A 124 -2.58 14.33 4.56
C MET A 124 -3.31 14.51 5.90
N ALA A 125 -4.61 14.83 5.89
CA ALA A 125 -5.41 14.94 7.11
C ALA A 125 -5.41 13.62 7.90
N ALA A 126 -5.58 12.48 7.22
CA ALA A 126 -5.52 11.16 7.87
C ALA A 126 -4.15 10.86 8.50
N ALA A 127 -3.05 11.32 7.88
CA ALA A 127 -1.71 11.19 8.43
C ALA A 127 -1.46 12.13 9.61
N ASP A 128 -1.93 13.38 9.53
CA ASP A 128 -1.81 14.37 10.61
C ASP A 128 -2.58 13.94 11.87
N GLU A 129 -3.73 13.31 11.70
CA GLU A 129 -4.53 12.72 12.78
C GLU A 129 -3.98 11.35 13.24
N ASN A 130 -3.02 10.77 12.53
CA ASN A 130 -2.49 9.42 12.75
C ASN A 130 -3.61 8.38 12.95
N ILE A 131 -4.57 8.36 12.02
CA ILE A 131 -5.72 7.46 12.09
C ILE A 131 -5.25 6.01 12.25
N ASP A 132 -5.80 5.32 13.23
CA ASP A 132 -5.41 3.95 13.58
C ASP A 132 -5.56 2.96 12.42
N TYR A 133 -4.77 1.87 12.46
CA TYR A 133 -4.86 0.81 11.48
C TYR A 133 -6.05 -0.12 11.73
N ASP A 134 -6.84 -0.41 10.69
CA ASP A 134 -7.93 -1.39 10.77
C ASP A 134 -7.40 -2.84 10.71
N PHE A 135 -7.19 -3.45 11.87
CA PHE A 135 -6.79 -4.85 11.99
C PHE A 135 -7.94 -5.84 11.79
N ASP A 136 -9.17 -5.38 11.85
CA ASP A 136 -10.37 -6.20 11.68
C ASP A 136 -10.83 -6.26 10.22
N PHE A 137 -10.30 -5.39 9.35
CA PHE A 137 -10.71 -5.22 7.96
C PHE A 137 -12.22 -5.02 7.83
N SER A 138 -12.81 -4.27 8.77
CA SER A 138 -14.25 -4.16 8.91
C SER A 138 -14.87 -3.15 7.92
N GLY A 139 -14.09 -2.14 7.52
CA GLY A 139 -14.55 -1.06 6.64
C GLY A 139 -15.67 -0.19 7.20
N LEU A 140 -16.02 -0.35 8.48
CA LEU A 140 -17.16 0.29 9.15
C LEU A 140 -16.76 1.17 10.32
N ASN A 141 -15.47 1.38 10.53
CA ASN A 141 -14.89 2.16 11.60
C ASN A 141 -14.08 3.33 11.03
N GLU A 142 -13.67 4.24 11.90
CA GLU A 142 -12.84 5.40 11.55
C GLU A 142 -11.34 5.03 11.50
N THR A 143 -11.01 3.80 11.07
CA THR A 143 -9.66 3.26 10.95
C THR A 143 -9.45 2.71 9.56
N TYR A 144 -8.21 2.64 9.06
CA TYR A 144 -7.95 2.22 7.68
C TYR A 144 -6.85 1.17 7.61
N TYR A 145 -7.04 0.14 6.77
CA TYR A 145 -5.93 -0.63 6.23
C TYR A 145 -5.42 0.01 4.93
N CYS A 146 -4.26 -0.40 4.43
CA CYS A 146 -3.52 0.35 3.41
C CYS A 146 -4.32 0.65 2.12
N THR A 147 -5.05 -0.32 1.58
CA THR A 147 -5.83 -0.13 0.35
C THR A 147 -7.19 0.53 0.61
N GLU A 148 -7.76 0.37 1.79
CA GLU A 148 -8.96 1.09 2.20
C GLU A 148 -8.69 2.60 2.31
N LEU A 149 -7.55 3.00 2.87
CA LEU A 149 -7.13 4.40 2.85
C LEU A 149 -7.16 4.96 1.43
N ILE A 150 -6.60 4.22 0.45
CA ILE A 150 -6.61 4.64 -0.96
C ILE A 150 -8.04 4.81 -1.48
N ASP A 151 -8.93 3.86 -1.19
CA ASP A 151 -10.31 3.92 -1.66
C ASP A 151 -11.09 5.09 -1.02
N VAL A 152 -10.94 5.29 0.27
CA VAL A 152 -11.60 6.38 1.02
C VAL A 152 -11.15 7.75 0.52
N VAL A 153 -9.84 7.98 0.34
CA VAL A 153 -9.34 9.28 -0.12
C VAL A 153 -9.80 9.60 -1.54
N TYR A 154 -9.96 8.59 -2.40
CA TYR A 154 -10.51 8.72 -3.75
C TYR A 154 -12.04 8.65 -3.82
N GLY A 155 -12.75 8.63 -2.67
CA GLY A 155 -14.20 8.65 -2.62
C GLY A 155 -14.85 7.34 -3.07
N TYR A 156 -14.28 6.22 -2.64
CA TYR A 156 -14.75 4.86 -2.94
C TYR A 156 -14.72 4.50 -4.43
N LEU A 157 -13.65 4.95 -5.10
CA LEU A 157 -13.45 4.71 -6.53
C LEU A 157 -13.28 3.22 -6.87
N PHE A 158 -12.80 2.42 -5.93
CA PHE A 158 -12.50 0.98 -6.08
C PHE A 158 -13.61 0.07 -5.53
N ALA A 159 -14.81 0.60 -5.29
CA ALA A 159 -15.92 -0.16 -4.69
C ALA A 159 -16.26 -1.47 -5.42
N GLN A 160 -15.98 -1.58 -6.74
CA GLN A 160 -16.21 -2.77 -7.54
C GLN A 160 -15.09 -3.84 -7.45
N ASP A 161 -13.95 -3.46 -6.84
CA ASP A 161 -12.74 -4.30 -6.81
C ASP A 161 -12.59 -5.05 -5.47
N TYR A 162 -13.55 -4.87 -4.54
CA TYR A 162 -13.61 -5.59 -3.27
C TYR A 162 -13.92 -7.07 -3.46
N VAL A 163 -13.25 -7.90 -2.71
CA VAL A 163 -13.45 -9.36 -2.71
C VAL A 163 -13.79 -9.86 -1.31
N LYS A 164 -14.61 -10.90 -1.22
CA LYS A 164 -14.95 -11.52 0.06
C LYS A 164 -13.80 -12.39 0.55
N LYS A 165 -13.17 -12.03 1.67
CA LYS A 165 -12.11 -12.78 2.37
C LYS A 165 -12.32 -12.72 3.86
N PHE A 166 -12.03 -13.83 4.57
CA PHE A 166 -12.15 -13.92 6.03
C PHE A 166 -13.52 -13.49 6.58
N GLY A 167 -14.58 -13.57 5.75
CA GLY A 167 -15.93 -13.13 6.10
C GLY A 167 -16.22 -11.64 5.86
N GLN A 168 -15.22 -10.84 5.48
CA GLN A 168 -15.30 -9.40 5.20
C GLN A 168 -15.17 -9.12 3.69
N LEU A 169 -15.64 -7.94 3.26
CA LEU A 169 -15.33 -7.38 1.95
C LEU A 169 -14.03 -6.58 2.08
N ILE A 170 -12.99 -7.00 1.36
CA ILE A 170 -11.65 -6.41 1.47
C ILE A 170 -11.16 -6.00 0.08
N LEU A 171 -10.69 -4.77 -0.05
CA LEU A 171 -9.93 -4.34 -1.22
C LEU A 171 -8.49 -4.82 -1.07
N MET A 172 -8.06 -5.74 -1.93
CA MET A 172 -6.69 -6.25 -1.92
C MET A 172 -5.79 -5.36 -2.78
N PRO A 173 -4.46 -5.27 -2.49
CA PRO A 173 -3.52 -4.54 -3.37
C PRO A 173 -3.56 -5.03 -4.82
N ASP A 174 -3.70 -6.34 -5.05
CA ASP A 174 -3.89 -6.90 -6.39
C ASP A 174 -5.24 -6.50 -7.02
N GLY A 175 -6.24 -6.12 -6.24
CA GLY A 175 -7.50 -5.53 -6.71
C GLY A 175 -7.23 -4.17 -7.36
N ILE A 176 -6.49 -3.29 -6.68
CA ILE A 176 -6.07 -2.00 -7.25
C ILE A 176 -5.25 -2.23 -8.53
N TYR A 177 -4.26 -3.16 -8.51
CA TYR A 177 -3.43 -3.46 -9.68
C TYR A 177 -4.24 -3.86 -10.92
N LYS A 178 -5.36 -4.56 -10.74
CA LYS A 178 -6.23 -5.05 -11.82
C LYS A 178 -7.38 -4.11 -12.14
N SER A 179 -7.56 -3.07 -11.34
CA SER A 179 -8.68 -2.13 -11.48
C SER A 179 -8.60 -1.38 -12.80
N LYS A 180 -9.78 -1.10 -13.36
CA LYS A 180 -9.93 -0.22 -14.53
C LYS A 180 -9.81 1.26 -14.16
N CYS A 181 -9.73 1.57 -12.86
CA CYS A 181 -9.61 2.94 -12.35
C CYS A 181 -8.18 3.44 -12.30
N VAL A 182 -7.20 2.60 -12.63
CA VAL A 182 -5.77 2.95 -12.64
C VAL A 182 -5.10 2.59 -13.96
N ALA A 183 -4.04 3.32 -14.29
CA ALA A 183 -3.14 3.01 -15.41
C ALA A 183 -1.70 2.94 -14.90
N ILE A 184 -0.99 1.86 -15.26
CA ILE A 184 0.41 1.67 -14.87
C ILE A 184 1.28 2.72 -15.57
N LYS A 185 2.02 3.50 -14.79
CA LYS A 185 3.05 4.44 -15.28
C LYS A 185 4.43 3.80 -15.30
N LEU A 186 4.75 3.03 -14.27
CA LEU A 186 6.03 2.34 -14.12
C LEU A 186 5.86 1.10 -13.26
N GLU A 187 6.53 0.03 -13.64
CA GLU A 187 6.62 -1.18 -12.83
C GLU A 187 8.09 -1.62 -12.71
N CYS A 188 8.58 -1.72 -11.47
CA CYS A 188 9.88 -2.24 -11.09
C CYS A 188 9.67 -3.60 -10.41
N LYS A 189 9.82 -4.68 -11.17
CA LYS A 189 9.81 -6.07 -10.70
C LYS A 189 11.20 -6.68 -10.88
N PRO A 190 11.60 -7.64 -10.02
CA PRO A 190 12.84 -8.38 -10.20
C PRO A 190 12.82 -9.25 -11.43
#